data_318da2a8bb1472d478d88cfdf174f025
#
_entry.id   318da2a8bb1472d478d88cfdf174f025
#
_cell.length_a   1.000
_cell.length_b   1.000
_cell.length_c   1.000
_cell.angle_alpha   90.00
_cell.angle_beta   90.00
_cell.angle_gamma   90.00
#
_symmetry.space_group_name_H-M   'P 1'
#
loop_
_entity.id
_entity.type
_entity.pdbx_description
1 polymer ?
#
loop_
_entity_poly.entity_id
_entity_poly.type
_entity_poly.pdbx_seq_one_letter_code
_entity_poly.pdbx_strand_id
1 'polypeptide(L)'
;MKKTLLFIALIPFAFASYAQQDEEAEIQDDLLRSKKGHLILPESGDIALGFDATPVLNFGLNLVNIMNNTGHTAQHPGYVSGFNQVIVAKYFLEDNMAVRGKLGINSLTEKTTTYFDDPLSDATTNIPELEDVYKEKNNEVIFGGGLELRRGHNRLQGFYGGELLLARSAYKETYEYGISYNQTNEDEGLVFGGANRPLDYKQTTFGLGLRGFIGVEYFFAPKMSFSAEFGWGLGFSKDSRGTETREFWDDPDGTGTNSYRTEEFQGATQVSFTGFSVDNGSTSAIFGGSAALSLLFHF
;
A
#
# COMPACT_ATOMS: atom_id res chain seq x y z
N MET A 1 24.61 29.09 -24.51
CA MET A 1 23.29 28.55 -24.26
C MET A 1 23.06 27.38 -25.20
N LYS A 2 23.34 26.15 -24.77
CA LYS A 2 23.08 24.92 -25.55
C LYS A 2 21.78 24.33 -25.11
N LYS A 3 20.76 24.33 -25.98
CA LYS A 3 19.48 23.68 -25.79
C LYS A 3 19.68 22.18 -25.98
N THR A 4 19.69 21.43 -24.90
CA THR A 4 19.63 19.96 -24.93
C THR A 4 18.18 19.57 -25.18
N LEU A 5 17.87 19.15 -26.39
CA LEU A 5 16.60 18.53 -26.72
C LEU A 5 16.56 17.14 -26.04
N LEU A 6 15.70 16.99 -25.08
CA LEU A 6 15.34 15.70 -24.51
C LEU A 6 14.42 14.98 -25.51
N PHE A 7 14.95 14.02 -26.25
CA PHE A 7 14.18 13.10 -27.06
C PHE A 7 13.48 12.13 -26.11
N ILE A 8 12.21 12.41 -25.81
CA ILE A 8 11.30 11.40 -25.28
C ILE A 8 10.99 10.48 -26.45
N ALA A 9 11.64 9.32 -26.48
CA ALA A 9 11.27 8.25 -27.38
C ALA A 9 9.92 7.69 -26.96
N LEU A 10 8.85 8.30 -27.45
CA LEU A 10 7.56 7.65 -27.57
C LEU A 10 7.78 6.47 -28.52
N ILE A 11 7.89 5.28 -27.98
CA ILE A 11 7.78 4.07 -28.79
C ILE A 11 6.31 4.00 -29.17
N PRO A 12 5.95 4.25 -30.44
CA PRO A 12 4.61 3.95 -30.90
C PRO A 12 4.51 2.42 -30.89
N PHE A 13 3.72 1.88 -30.00
CA PHE A 13 3.18 0.54 -30.17
C PHE A 13 2.32 0.61 -31.45
N ALA A 14 2.95 0.37 -32.58
CA ALA A 14 2.26 0.08 -33.80
C ALA A 14 1.55 -1.25 -33.57
N PHE A 15 0.28 -1.17 -33.21
CA PHE A 15 -0.64 -2.28 -33.35
C PHE A 15 -0.76 -2.54 -34.85
N ALA A 16 0.13 -3.40 -35.36
CA ALA A 16 -0.10 -4.06 -36.62
C ALA A 16 -1.28 -5.01 -36.40
N SER A 17 -2.48 -4.50 -36.64
CA SER A 17 -3.64 -5.33 -36.92
C SER A 17 -3.35 -6.08 -38.21
N TYR A 18 -2.75 -7.25 -38.08
CA TYR A 18 -2.86 -8.26 -39.09
C TYR A 18 -4.31 -8.76 -39.04
N ALA A 19 -5.16 -8.16 -39.86
CA ALA A 19 -6.40 -8.77 -40.26
C ALA A 19 -5.99 -10.00 -41.08
N GLN A 20 -5.86 -11.16 -40.45
CA GLN A 20 -6.00 -12.42 -41.14
C GLN A 20 -7.47 -12.55 -41.48
N GLN A 21 -7.75 -12.61 -42.78
CA GLN A 21 -9.00 -13.14 -43.27
C GLN A 21 -9.03 -14.63 -42.85
N ASP A 22 -9.72 -14.89 -41.77
CA ASP A 22 -10.12 -16.23 -41.43
C ASP A 22 -11.27 -16.62 -42.35
N GLU A 23 -11.03 -17.61 -43.19
CA GLU A 23 -12.09 -18.38 -43.84
C GLU A 23 -13.13 -18.74 -42.77
N GLU A 24 -14.42 -18.60 -43.10
CA GLU A 24 -15.53 -19.10 -42.30
C GLU A 24 -15.40 -20.62 -42.12
N ALA A 25 -14.56 -21.04 -41.19
CA ALA A 25 -14.63 -22.39 -40.65
C ALA A 25 -15.83 -22.39 -39.69
N GLU A 26 -16.76 -23.28 -39.90
CA GLU A 26 -17.87 -23.62 -39.01
C GLU A 26 -17.36 -23.57 -37.57
N ILE A 27 -17.86 -22.59 -36.80
CA ILE A 27 -17.53 -22.42 -35.39
C ILE A 27 -18.17 -23.62 -34.66
N GLN A 28 -17.48 -24.75 -34.63
CA GLN A 28 -17.74 -25.74 -33.61
C GLN A 28 -17.46 -25.06 -32.27
N ASP A 29 -18.49 -25.05 -31.44
CA ASP A 29 -18.50 -24.47 -30.07
C ASP A 29 -17.41 -25.19 -29.21
N ASP A 30 -16.15 -24.79 -29.40
CA ASP A 30 -14.97 -25.36 -28.76
C ASP A 30 -14.70 -24.68 -27.40
N LEU A 31 -15.80 -24.28 -26.73
CA LEU A 31 -15.74 -23.74 -25.39
C LEU A 31 -15.14 -24.78 -24.42
N LEU A 32 -14.04 -24.40 -23.76
CA LEU A 32 -13.37 -25.27 -22.83
C LEU A 32 -14.28 -25.60 -21.64
N ARG A 33 -14.77 -26.86 -21.59
CA ARG A 33 -15.69 -27.33 -20.56
C ARG A 33 -15.01 -28.33 -19.61
N SER A 34 -15.47 -28.32 -18.37
CA SER A 34 -15.10 -29.33 -17.39
C SER A 34 -15.77 -30.67 -17.72
N LYS A 35 -15.32 -31.77 -17.08
CA LYS A 35 -15.96 -33.11 -17.22
C LYS A 35 -17.45 -33.11 -16.84
N LYS A 36 -17.94 -32.12 -16.10
CA LYS A 36 -19.34 -31.95 -15.72
C LYS A 36 -20.09 -30.94 -16.61
N GLY A 37 -19.48 -30.47 -17.71
CA GLY A 37 -20.09 -29.55 -18.67
C GLY A 37 -20.02 -28.05 -18.28
N HIS A 38 -19.42 -27.68 -17.14
CA HIS A 38 -19.27 -26.28 -16.75
C HIS A 38 -18.18 -25.59 -17.54
N LEU A 39 -18.43 -24.37 -18.00
CA LEU A 39 -17.45 -23.51 -18.63
C LEU A 39 -16.28 -23.24 -17.68
N ILE A 40 -15.07 -23.28 -18.21
CA ILE A 40 -13.85 -23.08 -17.41
C ILE A 40 -13.38 -21.63 -17.52
N LEU A 41 -13.42 -21.07 -18.72
CA LEU A 41 -12.98 -19.71 -18.98
C LEU A 41 -14.10 -18.70 -18.73
N PRO A 42 -13.78 -17.45 -18.45
CA PRO A 42 -14.77 -16.36 -18.36
C PRO A 42 -15.32 -16.02 -19.74
N GLU A 43 -16.55 -15.58 -19.76
CA GLU A 43 -17.26 -15.10 -20.95
C GLU A 43 -17.57 -13.59 -20.82
N SER A 44 -17.99 -12.99 -21.91
CA SER A 44 -18.51 -11.61 -21.90
C SER A 44 -19.64 -11.47 -20.88
N GLY A 45 -19.58 -10.45 -20.02
CA GLY A 45 -20.53 -10.19 -18.95
C GLY A 45 -20.11 -10.80 -17.59
N ASP A 46 -19.14 -11.71 -17.54
CA ASP A 46 -18.64 -12.25 -16.28
C ASP A 46 -17.95 -11.18 -15.44
N ILE A 47 -18.01 -11.36 -14.13
CA ILE A 47 -17.26 -10.59 -13.13
C ILE A 47 -16.25 -11.52 -12.48
N ALA A 48 -15.01 -11.07 -12.29
CA ALA A 48 -14.05 -11.76 -11.46
C ALA A 48 -13.69 -10.92 -10.24
N LEU A 49 -13.59 -11.58 -9.09
CA LEU A 49 -13.05 -11.00 -7.86
C LEU A 49 -11.85 -11.83 -7.42
N GLY A 50 -10.77 -11.16 -7.11
CA GLY A 50 -9.53 -11.76 -6.67
C GLY A 50 -8.87 -11.00 -5.53
N PHE A 51 -7.97 -11.67 -4.87
CA PHE A 51 -7.14 -11.11 -3.82
C PHE A 51 -5.71 -11.62 -3.95
N ASP A 52 -4.77 -10.86 -3.39
CA ASP A 52 -3.37 -11.28 -3.34
C ASP A 52 -3.22 -12.58 -2.55
N ALA A 53 -2.74 -13.62 -3.22
CA ALA A 53 -2.52 -14.93 -2.62
C ALA A 53 -1.12 -15.07 -1.99
N THR A 54 -0.23 -14.12 -2.18
CA THR A 54 1.16 -14.18 -1.69
C THR A 54 1.26 -14.40 -0.18
N PRO A 55 0.47 -13.71 0.68
CA PRO A 55 0.53 -13.94 2.12
C PRO A 55 0.14 -15.37 2.53
N VAL A 56 -0.88 -15.93 1.88
CA VAL A 56 -1.33 -17.32 2.16
C VAL A 56 -0.27 -18.33 1.73
N LEU A 57 0.34 -18.13 0.59
CA LEU A 57 1.39 -19.00 0.08
C LEU A 57 2.65 -18.94 0.95
N ASN A 58 3.06 -17.75 1.37
CA ASN A 58 4.19 -17.58 2.27
C ASN A 58 3.94 -18.28 3.62
N PHE A 59 2.72 -18.17 4.16
CA PHE A 59 2.35 -18.88 5.37
C PHE A 59 2.41 -20.41 5.16
N GLY A 60 1.86 -20.92 4.05
CA GLY A 60 1.92 -22.34 3.70
C GLY A 60 3.35 -22.86 3.56
N LEU A 61 4.22 -22.10 2.89
CA LEU A 61 5.65 -22.44 2.76
C LEU A 61 6.36 -22.44 4.13
N ASN A 62 6.07 -21.49 5.01
CA ASN A 62 6.61 -21.44 6.35
C ASN A 62 6.18 -22.66 7.18
N LEU A 63 4.92 -23.11 7.07
CA LEU A 63 4.45 -24.33 7.71
C LEU A 63 5.22 -25.58 7.23
N VAL A 64 5.46 -25.70 5.92
CA VAL A 64 6.25 -26.81 5.37
C VAL A 64 7.69 -26.77 5.89
N ASN A 65 8.30 -25.59 5.97
CA ASN A 65 9.65 -25.41 6.51
C ASN A 65 9.74 -25.82 7.99
N ILE A 66 8.72 -25.49 8.80
CA ILE A 66 8.63 -25.92 10.21
C ILE A 66 8.52 -27.43 10.29
N MET A 67 7.66 -28.05 9.49
CA MET A 67 7.51 -29.52 9.47
C MET A 67 8.80 -30.23 9.09
N ASN A 68 9.63 -29.61 8.25
CA ASN A 68 10.94 -30.14 7.84
C ASN A 68 12.07 -29.79 8.82
N ASN A 69 11.76 -29.22 9.98
CA ASN A 69 12.73 -28.85 11.04
C ASN A 69 13.86 -27.93 10.58
N THR A 70 13.57 -27.02 9.66
CA THR A 70 14.56 -26.08 9.10
C THR A 70 14.69 -24.78 9.92
N GLY A 71 14.17 -24.75 11.16
CA GLY A 71 14.43 -23.67 12.12
C GLY A 71 13.67 -22.36 11.91
N HIS A 72 12.65 -22.35 11.06
CA HIS A 72 11.79 -21.17 10.86
C HIS A 72 10.63 -21.16 11.86
N THR A 73 10.34 -20.01 12.43
CA THR A 73 9.12 -19.79 13.23
C THR A 73 7.92 -19.57 12.32
N ALA A 74 6.75 -20.14 12.69
CA ALA A 74 5.50 -19.85 11.99
C ALA A 74 5.19 -18.35 12.10
N GLN A 75 5.33 -17.66 10.98
CA GLN A 75 4.87 -16.28 10.89
C GLN A 75 3.40 -16.28 10.49
N HIS A 76 2.63 -15.38 11.08
CA HIS A 76 1.26 -15.15 10.63
C HIS A 76 1.24 -14.78 9.14
N PRO A 77 0.18 -15.12 8.40
CA PRO A 77 -0.02 -14.58 7.06
C PRO A 77 0.15 -13.07 7.13
N GLY A 78 1.00 -12.50 6.27
CA GLY A 78 1.41 -11.11 6.29
C GLY A 78 0.31 -10.06 6.02
N TYR A 79 -0.95 -10.40 6.32
CA TYR A 79 -2.09 -9.48 6.23
C TYR A 79 -2.06 -8.37 7.30
N VAL A 80 -1.32 -8.58 8.38
CA VAL A 80 -1.26 -7.61 9.50
C VAL A 80 -0.06 -6.67 9.40
N SER A 81 1.00 -7.09 8.74
CA SER A 81 2.26 -6.32 8.67
C SER A 81 2.76 -6.03 7.26
N GLY A 82 2.01 -6.39 6.24
CA GLY A 82 2.45 -6.28 4.85
C GLY A 82 1.56 -5.35 4.02
N PHE A 83 2.20 -4.61 3.14
CA PHE A 83 1.66 -3.52 2.34
C PHE A 83 0.74 -3.94 1.19
N ASN A 84 0.25 -5.16 1.05
CA ASN A 84 -0.36 -5.56 -0.22
C ASN A 84 -1.66 -6.34 -0.11
N GLN A 85 -2.60 -5.83 0.65
CA GLN A 85 -3.98 -6.31 0.50
C GLN A 85 -4.62 -5.64 -0.71
N VAL A 86 -4.36 -6.19 -1.89
CA VAL A 86 -4.98 -5.72 -3.13
C VAL A 86 -6.15 -6.63 -3.45
N ILE A 87 -7.31 -6.03 -3.51
CA ILE A 87 -8.50 -6.64 -4.11
C ILE A 87 -8.49 -6.29 -5.60
N VAL A 88 -8.59 -7.29 -6.45
CA VAL A 88 -8.68 -7.13 -7.90
C VAL A 88 -10.10 -7.49 -8.33
N ALA A 89 -10.73 -6.61 -9.08
CA ALA A 89 -12.01 -6.87 -9.73
C ALA A 89 -11.81 -6.77 -11.24
N LYS A 90 -12.47 -7.65 -12.00
CA LYS A 90 -12.48 -7.62 -13.46
C LYS A 90 -13.93 -7.73 -13.92
N TYR A 91 -14.27 -6.98 -14.97
CA TYR A 91 -15.52 -7.13 -15.70
C TYR A 91 -15.19 -7.41 -17.17
N PHE A 92 -15.63 -8.54 -17.68
CA PHE A 92 -15.34 -8.98 -19.04
C PHE A 92 -16.28 -8.31 -20.02
N LEU A 93 -15.75 -7.38 -20.82
CA LEU A 93 -16.49 -6.73 -21.91
C LEU A 93 -16.67 -7.70 -23.06
N GLU A 94 -15.64 -8.48 -23.32
CA GLU A 94 -15.56 -9.54 -24.33
C GLU A 94 -14.76 -10.70 -23.75
N ASP A 95 -14.79 -11.86 -24.36
CA ASP A 95 -14.06 -13.04 -23.89
C ASP A 95 -12.54 -12.82 -23.80
N ASN A 96 -12.03 -11.85 -24.58
CA ASN A 96 -10.62 -11.47 -24.64
C ASN A 96 -10.31 -10.09 -24.09
N MET A 97 -11.29 -9.36 -23.55
CA MET A 97 -11.10 -8.01 -23.01
C MET A 97 -11.86 -7.78 -21.71
N ALA A 98 -11.19 -7.25 -20.71
CA ALA A 98 -11.80 -6.89 -19.45
C ALA A 98 -11.40 -5.49 -18.99
N VAL A 99 -12.34 -4.80 -18.34
CA VAL A 99 -12.05 -3.66 -17.48
C VAL A 99 -11.60 -4.23 -16.13
N ARG A 100 -10.56 -3.68 -15.56
CA ARG A 100 -10.07 -4.09 -14.25
C ARG A 100 -10.03 -2.95 -13.26
N GLY A 101 -10.27 -3.27 -12.00
CA GLY A 101 -10.09 -2.39 -10.87
C GLY A 101 -9.19 -3.02 -9.82
N LYS A 102 -8.41 -2.20 -9.13
CA LYS A 102 -7.59 -2.61 -7.97
C LYS A 102 -7.91 -1.71 -6.80
N LEU A 103 -7.99 -2.28 -5.61
CA LEU A 103 -8.11 -1.56 -4.36
C LEU A 103 -7.12 -2.14 -3.35
N GLY A 104 -6.17 -1.33 -2.94
CA GLY A 104 -5.24 -1.62 -1.85
C GLY A 104 -5.55 -0.72 -0.66
N ILE A 105 -5.62 -1.31 0.53
CA ILE A 105 -5.80 -0.59 1.79
C ILE A 105 -4.80 -1.14 2.79
N ASN A 106 -4.05 -0.25 3.41
CA ASN A 106 -3.17 -0.58 4.51
C ASN A 106 -3.37 0.41 5.66
N SER A 107 -3.39 -0.09 6.88
CA SER A 107 -3.43 0.72 8.10
C SER A 107 -2.58 0.02 9.16
N LEU A 108 -1.48 0.65 9.52
CA LEU A 108 -0.57 0.16 10.55
C LEU A 108 -0.50 1.22 11.65
N THR A 109 -0.57 0.76 12.90
CA THR A 109 -0.31 1.59 14.07
C THR A 109 0.70 0.87 14.93
N GLU A 110 1.80 1.53 15.21
CA GLU A 110 2.81 1.10 16.16
C GLU A 110 2.72 1.97 17.41
N LYS A 111 2.73 1.34 18.58
CA LYS A 111 2.72 2.01 19.87
C LYS A 111 3.95 1.59 20.65
N THR A 112 4.78 2.53 21.04
CA THR A 112 5.90 2.34 21.96
C THR A 112 5.56 3.03 23.27
N THR A 113 5.67 2.30 24.37
CA THR A 113 5.46 2.85 25.71
C THR A 113 6.76 2.72 26.49
N THR A 114 7.24 3.81 27.06
CA THR A 114 8.41 3.86 27.93
C THR A 114 7.95 4.16 29.35
N TYR A 115 8.31 3.30 30.29
CA TYR A 115 7.97 3.44 31.70
C TYR A 115 9.15 4.00 32.46
N PHE A 116 8.86 4.87 33.43
CA PHE A 116 9.85 5.42 34.36
C PHE A 116 9.19 5.72 35.73
N ASP A 117 9.99 5.70 36.78
CA ASP A 117 9.50 5.97 38.12
C ASP A 117 8.97 7.41 38.22
N ASP A 118 7.84 7.60 38.93
CA ASP A 118 7.31 8.94 39.18
C ASP A 118 8.30 9.74 40.05
N PRO A 119 8.92 10.79 39.50
CA PRO A 119 9.90 11.60 40.24
C PRO A 119 9.30 12.40 41.40
N LEU A 120 7.98 12.55 41.45
CA LEU A 120 7.27 13.26 42.53
C LEU A 120 6.76 12.30 43.61
N SER A 121 7.01 11.02 43.51
CA SER A 121 6.56 10.03 44.47
C SER A 121 7.43 10.04 45.73
N ASP A 122 6.81 10.21 46.89
CA ASP A 122 7.46 10.05 48.21
C ASP A 122 7.65 8.56 48.58
N ALA A 123 7.20 7.62 47.75
CA ALA A 123 7.27 6.19 48.02
C ALA A 123 8.71 5.68 47.92
N THR A 124 9.18 4.98 48.97
CA THR A 124 10.52 4.33 48.99
C THR A 124 10.46 2.89 48.43
N THR A 125 9.27 2.32 48.29
CA THR A 125 9.03 0.98 47.76
C THR A 125 7.72 1.02 46.95
N ASN A 126 7.67 0.28 45.82
CA ASN A 126 6.54 0.32 44.87
C ASN A 126 6.26 1.75 44.36
N ILE A 127 7.32 2.41 43.89
CA ILE A 127 7.19 3.74 43.29
C ILE A 127 6.22 3.66 42.11
N PRO A 128 5.21 4.54 42.02
CA PRO A 128 4.32 4.61 40.85
C PRO A 128 5.13 4.86 39.59
N GLU A 129 4.77 4.17 38.50
CA GLU A 129 5.37 4.39 37.20
C GLU A 129 4.53 5.38 36.39
N LEU A 130 5.19 6.30 35.73
CA LEU A 130 4.64 7.15 34.67
C LEU A 130 5.00 6.55 33.31
N GLU A 131 4.26 6.90 32.29
CA GLU A 131 4.51 6.41 30.94
C GLU A 131 4.58 7.53 29.93
N ASP A 132 5.59 7.44 29.04
CA ASP A 132 5.62 8.18 27.78
C ASP A 132 5.15 7.27 26.67
N VAL A 133 4.21 7.73 25.86
CA VAL A 133 3.64 6.97 24.77
C VAL A 133 3.92 7.65 23.44
N TYR A 134 4.62 6.93 22.56
CA TYR A 134 4.79 7.29 21.16
C TYR A 134 3.93 6.39 20.29
N LYS A 135 3.13 7.01 19.43
CA LYS A 135 2.29 6.31 18.45
C LYS A 135 2.63 6.77 17.04
N GLU A 136 2.95 5.83 16.19
CA GLU A 136 3.12 6.04 14.77
C GLU A 136 1.98 5.37 14.01
N LYS A 137 1.32 6.10 13.13
CA LYS A 137 0.22 5.57 12.32
C LYS A 137 0.46 5.88 10.85
N ASN A 138 0.47 4.81 10.05
CA ASN A 138 0.54 4.90 8.60
C ASN A 138 -0.74 4.31 7.99
N ASN A 139 -1.44 5.10 7.18
CA ASN A 139 -2.62 4.67 6.44
C ASN A 139 -2.36 4.90 4.95
N GLU A 140 -2.58 3.88 4.16
CA GLU A 140 -2.39 3.93 2.72
C GLU A 140 -3.61 3.37 1.99
N VAL A 141 -4.03 4.05 0.94
CA VAL A 141 -5.08 3.59 0.04
C VAL A 141 -4.58 3.76 -1.38
N ILE A 142 -4.67 2.69 -2.17
CA ILE A 142 -4.36 2.70 -3.59
C ILE A 142 -5.61 2.26 -4.34
N PHE A 143 -5.99 3.04 -5.34
CA PHE A 143 -7.05 2.72 -6.27
C PHE A 143 -6.48 2.66 -7.68
N GLY A 144 -6.79 1.59 -8.42
CA GLY A 144 -6.37 1.40 -9.80
C GLY A 144 -7.53 1.10 -10.70
N GLY A 145 -7.45 1.57 -11.94
CA GLY A 145 -8.41 1.23 -12.98
C GLY A 145 -7.73 1.12 -14.34
N GLY A 146 -8.13 0.12 -15.15
CA GLY A 146 -7.47 -0.12 -16.43
C GLY A 146 -8.18 -1.10 -17.33
N LEU A 147 -7.47 -1.44 -18.41
CA LEU A 147 -7.93 -2.40 -19.43
C LEU A 147 -6.94 -3.56 -19.50
N GLU A 148 -7.49 -4.74 -19.59
CA GLU A 148 -6.79 -6.01 -19.75
C GLU A 148 -7.22 -6.67 -21.05
N LEU A 149 -6.24 -7.03 -21.88
CA LEU A 149 -6.41 -7.81 -23.10
C LEU A 149 -5.85 -9.22 -22.87
N ARG A 150 -6.57 -10.23 -23.32
CA ARG A 150 -6.26 -11.64 -23.07
C ARG A 150 -6.03 -12.38 -24.36
N ARG A 151 -5.14 -13.38 -24.29
CA ARG A 151 -4.89 -14.30 -25.40
C ARG A 151 -4.69 -15.71 -24.88
N GLY A 152 -5.35 -16.65 -25.54
CA GLY A 152 -5.25 -18.08 -25.22
C GLY A 152 -6.62 -18.75 -25.29
N HIS A 153 -6.64 -20.02 -25.63
CA HIS A 153 -7.86 -20.82 -25.73
C HIS A 153 -7.89 -21.96 -24.70
N ASN A 154 -6.79 -22.13 -23.97
CA ASN A 154 -6.62 -23.20 -23.00
C ASN A 154 -6.75 -22.65 -21.57
N ARG A 155 -6.62 -23.54 -20.58
CA ARG A 155 -6.61 -23.18 -19.15
C ARG A 155 -5.52 -22.18 -18.77
N LEU A 156 -4.44 -22.10 -19.54
CA LEU A 156 -3.40 -21.09 -19.37
C LEU A 156 -3.62 -19.99 -20.40
N GLN A 157 -3.90 -18.80 -19.91
CA GLN A 157 -4.09 -17.60 -20.73
C GLN A 157 -3.03 -16.55 -20.40
N GLY A 158 -2.47 -15.92 -21.42
CA GLY A 158 -1.67 -14.72 -21.28
C GLY A 158 -2.58 -13.49 -21.24
N PHE A 159 -2.19 -12.49 -20.49
CA PHE A 159 -2.87 -11.20 -20.49
C PHE A 159 -1.87 -10.04 -20.42
N TYR A 160 -2.28 -8.88 -20.90
CA TYR A 160 -1.50 -7.64 -20.84
C TYR A 160 -2.43 -6.44 -20.86
N GLY A 161 -1.92 -5.31 -20.44
CA GLY A 161 -2.75 -4.10 -20.41
C GLY A 161 -2.08 -2.91 -19.80
N GLY A 162 -2.92 -1.93 -19.46
CA GLY A 162 -2.50 -0.70 -18.80
C GLY A 162 -3.53 -0.24 -17.78
N GLU A 163 -3.04 0.40 -16.73
CA GLU A 163 -3.87 0.90 -15.63
C GLU A 163 -3.37 2.26 -15.14
N LEU A 164 -4.31 3.08 -14.68
CA LEU A 164 -4.07 4.31 -13.95
C LEU A 164 -4.19 4.00 -12.46
N LEU A 165 -3.23 4.47 -11.67
CA LEU A 165 -3.17 4.28 -10.23
C LEU A 165 -3.27 5.62 -9.51
N LEU A 166 -4.09 5.68 -8.48
CA LEU A 166 -4.21 6.78 -7.55
C LEU A 166 -3.84 6.26 -6.15
N ALA A 167 -2.92 6.92 -5.50
CA ALA A 167 -2.47 6.56 -4.16
C ALA A 167 -2.61 7.74 -3.19
N ARG A 168 -2.97 7.43 -1.96
CA ARG A 168 -2.93 8.38 -0.86
C ARG A 168 -2.33 7.68 0.35
N SER A 169 -1.28 8.26 0.90
CA SER A 169 -0.70 7.85 2.18
C SER A 169 -0.89 8.97 3.20
N ALA A 170 -1.20 8.61 4.44
CA ALA A 170 -1.32 9.53 5.54
C ALA A 170 -0.50 9.00 6.74
N TYR A 171 0.52 9.75 7.09
CA TYR A 171 1.41 9.49 8.19
C TYR A 171 1.06 10.39 9.37
N LYS A 172 1.01 9.83 10.57
CA LYS A 172 0.78 10.56 11.81
C LYS A 172 1.65 10.00 12.93
N GLU A 173 2.35 10.90 13.62
CA GLU A 173 2.97 10.63 14.93
C GLU A 173 2.15 11.31 16.02
N THR A 174 2.13 10.70 17.20
CA THR A 174 1.48 11.27 18.39
C THR A 174 2.34 10.94 19.60
N TYR A 175 2.57 11.94 20.43
CA TYR A 175 3.36 11.86 21.65
C TYR A 175 2.45 12.18 22.84
N GLU A 176 2.44 11.32 23.84
CA GLU A 176 1.77 11.51 25.12
C GLU A 176 2.85 11.38 26.19
N TYR A 177 2.94 12.36 27.11
CA TYR A 177 4.01 12.44 28.08
C TYR A 177 3.48 12.25 29.49
N GLY A 178 4.18 11.43 30.29
CA GLY A 178 3.84 11.16 31.68
C GLY A 178 4.03 12.40 32.56
N ILE A 179 5.02 13.28 32.25
CA ILE A 179 5.23 14.53 32.94
C ILE A 179 4.60 15.68 32.14
N SER A 180 3.57 16.30 32.66
CA SER A 180 2.89 17.43 32.02
C SER A 180 3.61 18.76 32.29
N TYR A 181 3.42 19.75 31.42
CA TYR A 181 3.89 21.10 31.62
C TYR A 181 2.92 21.87 32.57
N ASN A 182 3.42 22.15 33.77
CA ASN A 182 2.70 22.94 34.79
C ASN A 182 3.68 23.54 35.81
N GLN A 183 3.20 24.48 36.64
CA GLN A 183 4.01 25.16 37.61
C GLN A 183 4.58 24.23 38.68
N THR A 184 3.83 23.21 39.11
CA THR A 184 4.32 22.27 40.14
C THR A 184 5.55 21.51 39.63
N ASN A 185 5.49 21.03 38.40
CA ASN A 185 6.61 20.30 37.77
C ASN A 185 7.80 21.23 37.48
N GLU A 186 7.58 22.55 37.28
CA GLU A 186 8.66 23.54 37.18
C GLU A 186 9.30 23.78 38.53
N ASP A 187 8.51 23.97 39.57
CA ASP A 187 9.01 24.21 40.93
C ASP A 187 9.85 23.02 41.46
N GLU A 188 9.48 21.80 41.06
CA GLU A 188 10.22 20.58 41.38
C GLU A 188 11.40 20.31 40.41
N GLY A 189 11.63 21.18 39.45
CA GLY A 189 12.75 21.08 38.50
C GLY A 189 12.61 19.99 37.41
N LEU A 190 11.39 19.49 37.18
CA LEU A 190 11.10 18.49 36.16
C LEU A 190 10.85 19.12 34.78
N VAL A 191 10.45 20.38 34.76
CA VAL A 191 10.20 21.19 33.57
C VAL A 191 10.93 22.52 33.73
N PHE A 192 11.43 23.08 32.66
CA PHE A 192 12.13 24.38 32.70
C PHE A 192 11.39 25.40 31.84
N GLY A 193 11.40 26.66 32.26
CA GLY A 193 10.89 27.76 31.46
C GLY A 193 11.55 27.82 30.09
N GLY A 194 10.76 28.00 29.04
CA GLY A 194 11.19 27.93 27.64
C GLY A 194 11.22 26.52 27.05
N ALA A 195 10.77 25.50 27.80
CA ALA A 195 10.70 24.14 27.28
C ALA A 195 9.63 24.00 26.18
N ASN A 196 9.92 23.19 25.17
CA ASN A 196 8.95 22.80 24.17
C ASN A 196 9.21 21.36 23.69
N ARG A 197 8.12 20.69 23.25
CA ARG A 197 8.20 19.34 22.74
C ARG A 197 7.06 19.04 21.76
N PRO A 198 7.21 18.08 20.82
CA PRO A 198 6.18 17.72 19.88
C PRO A 198 5.01 17.02 20.57
N LEU A 199 3.79 17.29 20.15
CA LEU A 199 2.58 16.54 20.50
C LEU A 199 2.10 15.66 19.35
N ASP A 200 2.07 16.21 18.15
CA ASP A 200 1.73 15.43 16.97
C ASP A 200 2.42 15.97 15.70
N TYR A 201 2.61 15.06 14.77
CA TYR A 201 3.04 15.37 13.42
C TYR A 201 2.13 14.66 12.42
N LYS A 202 1.76 15.35 11.35
CA LYS A 202 0.90 14.82 10.28
C LYS A 202 1.47 15.17 8.93
N GLN A 203 1.50 14.18 8.04
CA GLN A 203 1.86 14.39 6.64
C GLN A 203 0.98 13.53 5.74
N THR A 204 0.64 14.04 4.57
CA THR A 204 -0.12 13.30 3.56
C THR A 204 0.64 13.32 2.25
N THR A 205 0.77 12.15 1.63
CA THR A 205 1.34 11.99 0.29
C THR A 205 0.21 11.62 -0.66
N PHE A 206 0.20 12.24 -1.82
CA PHE A 206 -0.69 11.90 -2.92
C PHE A 206 0.13 11.41 -4.10
N GLY A 207 -0.28 10.29 -4.70
CA GLY A 207 0.40 9.64 -5.82
C GLY A 207 -0.50 9.42 -7.02
N LEU A 208 0.08 9.55 -8.20
CA LEU A 208 -0.52 9.23 -9.50
C LEU A 208 0.45 8.34 -10.27
N GLY A 209 -0.04 7.23 -10.83
CA GLY A 209 0.76 6.31 -11.61
C GLY A 209 0.08 5.88 -12.91
N LEU A 210 0.87 5.68 -13.95
CA LEU A 210 0.48 5.02 -15.18
C LEU A 210 1.31 3.76 -15.31
N ARG A 211 0.69 2.59 -15.26
CA ARG A 211 1.35 1.28 -15.23
C ARG A 211 0.93 0.42 -16.40
N GLY A 212 1.91 -0.15 -17.13
CA GLY A 212 1.73 -1.27 -18.02
C GLY A 212 1.98 -2.58 -17.29
N PHE A 213 1.30 -3.64 -17.69
CA PHE A 213 1.47 -4.96 -17.10
C PHE A 213 1.36 -6.07 -18.13
N ILE A 214 1.97 -7.21 -17.79
CA ILE A 214 1.87 -8.47 -18.49
C ILE A 214 1.73 -9.60 -17.46
N GLY A 215 0.96 -10.63 -17.79
CA GLY A 215 0.78 -11.74 -16.87
C GLY A 215 0.27 -12.99 -17.52
N VAL A 216 0.15 -14.02 -16.69
CA VAL A 216 -0.45 -15.29 -17.04
C VAL A 216 -1.50 -15.67 -16.00
N GLU A 217 -2.56 -16.32 -16.46
CA GLU A 217 -3.66 -16.77 -15.59
C GLU A 217 -3.96 -18.24 -15.93
N TYR A 218 -3.94 -19.08 -14.89
CA TYR A 218 -4.19 -20.51 -14.99
C TYR A 218 -5.48 -20.92 -14.31
N PHE A 219 -6.43 -21.43 -15.09
CA PHE A 219 -7.72 -21.93 -14.63
C PHE A 219 -7.59 -23.37 -14.15
N PHE A 220 -7.43 -23.58 -12.84
CA PHE A 220 -7.31 -24.91 -12.26
C PHE A 220 -8.66 -25.59 -12.07
N ALA A 221 -9.74 -24.82 -11.92
CA ALA A 221 -11.12 -25.27 -11.79
C ALA A 221 -12.05 -24.38 -12.63
N PRO A 222 -13.30 -24.80 -12.91
CA PRO A 222 -14.29 -23.92 -13.54
C PRO A 222 -14.46 -22.63 -12.75
N LYS A 223 -14.31 -21.50 -13.44
CA LYS A 223 -14.46 -20.15 -12.85
C LYS A 223 -13.53 -19.85 -11.66
N MET A 224 -12.38 -20.57 -11.54
CA MET A 224 -11.36 -20.33 -10.54
C MET A 224 -9.97 -20.35 -11.16
N SER A 225 -9.16 -19.34 -10.87
CA SER A 225 -7.83 -19.19 -11.47
C SER A 225 -6.79 -18.65 -10.50
N PHE A 226 -5.53 -18.99 -10.78
CA PHE A 226 -4.36 -18.27 -10.27
C PHE A 226 -3.81 -17.37 -11.35
N SER A 227 -3.45 -16.16 -11.00
CA SER A 227 -2.87 -15.17 -11.90
C SER A 227 -1.53 -14.70 -11.34
N ALA A 228 -0.53 -14.63 -12.20
CA ALA A 228 0.76 -14.01 -11.93
C ALA A 228 0.95 -12.83 -12.87
N GLU A 229 1.33 -11.68 -12.32
CA GLU A 229 1.44 -10.43 -13.05
C GLU A 229 2.76 -9.73 -12.76
N PHE A 230 3.31 -9.11 -13.77
CA PHE A 230 4.49 -8.25 -13.70
C PHE A 230 4.20 -6.93 -14.42
N GLY A 231 4.66 -5.83 -13.88
CA GLY A 231 4.38 -4.51 -14.45
C GLY A 231 5.56 -3.55 -14.41
N TRP A 232 5.36 -2.43 -15.09
CA TRP A 232 6.29 -1.28 -15.11
C TRP A 232 5.48 0.00 -15.35
N GLY A 233 6.01 1.12 -14.93
CA GLY A 233 5.26 2.36 -15.11
C GLY A 233 5.98 3.62 -14.71
N LEU A 234 5.27 4.72 -14.92
CA LEU A 234 5.66 6.06 -14.54
C LEU A 234 4.80 6.49 -13.35
N GLY A 235 5.43 7.09 -12.34
CA GLY A 235 4.74 7.60 -11.17
C GLY A 235 5.14 9.01 -10.82
N PHE A 236 4.20 9.70 -10.25
CA PHE A 236 4.36 11.00 -9.62
C PHE A 236 3.80 10.93 -8.21
N SER A 237 4.52 11.47 -7.24
CA SER A 237 3.98 11.68 -5.89
C SER A 237 4.34 13.05 -5.36
N LYS A 238 3.50 13.55 -4.47
CA LYS A 238 3.66 14.83 -3.83
C LYS A 238 3.23 14.76 -2.38
N ASP A 239 4.14 15.16 -1.50
CA ASP A 239 3.87 15.26 -0.07
C ASP A 239 3.18 16.58 0.27
N SER A 240 2.34 16.60 1.28
CA SER A 240 1.94 17.83 1.93
C SER A 240 3.13 18.44 2.67
N ARG A 241 3.05 19.71 3.05
CA ARG A 241 4.10 20.38 3.81
C ARG A 241 4.32 19.79 5.22
N GLY A 242 3.47 18.87 5.64
CA GLY A 242 3.45 18.40 7.02
C GLY A 242 2.94 19.48 8.00
N THR A 243 2.43 19.02 9.11
CA THR A 243 1.95 19.90 10.20
C THR A 243 2.41 19.27 11.50
N GLU A 244 3.11 20.04 12.32
CA GLU A 244 3.59 19.66 13.64
C GLU A 244 2.90 20.51 14.69
N THR A 245 2.30 19.88 15.69
CA THR A 245 1.78 20.56 16.87
C THR A 245 2.79 20.37 18.00
N ARG A 246 3.17 21.46 18.63
CA ARG A 246 4.06 21.48 19.80
C ARG A 246 3.37 22.07 21.00
N GLU A 247 3.71 21.58 22.16
CA GLU A 247 3.39 22.23 23.43
C GLU A 247 4.60 23.00 23.97
N PHE A 248 4.30 24.09 24.66
CA PHE A 248 5.27 25.02 25.20
C PHE A 248 4.97 25.28 26.66
N TRP A 249 6.04 25.49 27.41
CA TRP A 249 6.00 26.03 28.77
C TRP A 249 6.89 27.28 28.82
N ASP A 250 6.32 28.42 28.53
CA ASP A 250 7.07 29.68 28.42
C ASP A 250 6.23 30.89 28.89
N ASP A 251 6.88 32.04 28.94
CA ASP A 251 6.29 33.32 29.27
C ASP A 251 6.14 34.17 27.99
N PRO A 252 5.09 33.96 27.18
CA PRO A 252 4.92 34.66 25.91
C PRO A 252 4.60 36.14 26.09
N ASP A 253 4.09 36.55 27.28
CA ASP A 253 3.64 37.89 27.57
C ASP A 253 4.72 38.71 28.30
N GLY A 254 5.82 38.10 28.71
CA GLY A 254 6.91 38.73 29.44
C GLY A 254 6.51 39.18 30.87
N THR A 255 5.54 38.50 31.47
CA THR A 255 5.03 38.82 32.83
C THR A 255 5.88 38.20 33.93
N GLY A 256 6.83 37.32 33.57
CA GLY A 256 7.68 36.59 34.50
C GLY A 256 7.02 35.30 35.02
N THR A 257 5.90 34.88 34.42
CA THR A 257 5.21 33.61 34.77
C THR A 257 5.04 32.75 33.53
N ASN A 258 5.55 31.52 33.59
CA ASN A 258 5.36 30.59 32.51
C ASN A 258 3.92 30.08 32.43
N SER A 259 3.46 29.80 31.22
CA SER A 259 2.13 29.29 30.94
C SER A 259 2.19 28.15 29.90
N TYR A 260 1.23 27.22 29.98
CA TYR A 260 1.06 26.16 29.02
C TYR A 260 0.34 26.68 27.77
N ARG A 261 0.89 26.39 26.61
CA ARG A 261 0.25 26.68 25.32
C ARG A 261 0.62 25.64 24.26
N THR A 262 -0.18 25.59 23.25
CA THR A 262 0.10 24.74 22.06
C THR A 262 0.12 25.61 20.82
N GLU A 263 1.03 25.29 19.90
CA GLU A 263 1.11 25.95 18.60
C GLU A 263 1.24 24.91 17.48
N GLU A 264 0.66 25.22 16.33
CA GLU A 264 0.74 24.43 15.12
C GLU A 264 1.72 25.07 14.14
N PHE A 265 2.69 24.30 13.67
CA PHE A 265 3.71 24.70 12.71
C PHE A 265 3.53 23.96 11.40
N GLN A 266 3.52 24.70 10.32
CA GLN A 266 3.51 24.11 9.01
C GLN A 266 4.95 23.90 8.52
N GLY A 267 5.26 22.69 8.03
CA GLY A 267 6.58 22.37 7.49
C GLY A 267 7.01 23.34 6.38
N ALA A 268 8.29 23.66 6.36
CA ALA A 268 8.87 24.58 5.39
C ALA A 268 9.03 23.96 3.99
N THR A 269 9.16 22.64 3.92
CA THR A 269 9.47 21.91 2.68
C THR A 269 8.29 21.04 2.22
N GLN A 270 8.16 20.93 0.91
CA GLN A 270 7.26 20.02 0.24
C GLN A 270 8.07 19.24 -0.78
N VAL A 271 7.98 17.90 -0.76
CA VAL A 271 8.74 17.04 -1.64
C VAL A 271 7.80 16.48 -2.71
N SER A 272 8.30 16.35 -3.93
CA SER A 272 7.62 15.65 -5.00
C SER A 272 8.61 14.75 -5.73
N PHE A 273 8.14 13.59 -6.13
CA PHE A 273 8.92 12.60 -6.86
C PHE A 273 8.25 12.30 -8.19
N THR A 274 9.09 12.12 -9.20
CA THR A 274 8.67 11.60 -10.50
C THR A 274 9.66 10.54 -10.90
N GLY A 275 9.20 9.38 -11.32
CA GLY A 275 10.09 8.29 -11.65
C GLY A 275 9.46 7.22 -12.51
N PHE A 276 10.32 6.37 -13.06
CA PHE A 276 9.97 5.12 -13.70
C PHE A 276 10.34 3.98 -12.75
N SER A 277 9.48 2.99 -12.68
CA SER A 277 9.66 1.82 -11.81
C SER A 277 9.24 0.55 -12.54
N VAL A 278 9.85 -0.55 -12.14
CA VAL A 278 9.53 -1.91 -12.58
C VAL A 278 9.19 -2.71 -11.33
N ASP A 279 8.25 -3.62 -11.41
CA ASP A 279 7.92 -4.51 -10.31
C ASP A 279 9.13 -5.37 -9.96
N ASN A 280 9.79 -5.13 -8.83
CA ASN A 280 11.06 -5.73 -8.46
C ASN A 280 11.08 -6.36 -7.05
N GLY A 281 9.91 -6.58 -6.46
CA GLY A 281 9.80 -7.10 -5.09
C GLY A 281 9.91 -6.03 -4.00
N SER A 282 10.24 -4.78 -4.33
CA SER A 282 10.19 -3.68 -3.38
C SER A 282 8.82 -3.01 -3.42
N THR A 283 8.32 -2.63 -2.25
CA THR A 283 7.11 -1.84 -2.12
C THR A 283 7.38 -0.42 -2.60
N SER A 284 6.80 -0.03 -3.73
CA SER A 284 6.73 1.36 -4.13
C SER A 284 5.38 1.92 -3.68
N ALA A 285 5.39 3.02 -2.94
CA ALA A 285 4.19 3.71 -2.50
C ALA A 285 3.25 4.12 -3.66
N ILE A 286 3.77 4.21 -4.89
CA ILE A 286 3.01 4.64 -6.06
C ILE A 286 2.45 3.47 -6.85
N PHE A 287 3.17 2.33 -6.91
CA PHE A 287 2.81 1.23 -7.79
C PHE A 287 2.20 0.02 -7.07
N GLY A 288 2.15 0.06 -5.73
CA GLY A 288 1.83 -1.11 -4.94
C GLY A 288 2.97 -2.13 -5.03
N GLY A 289 2.82 -3.27 -4.41
CA GLY A 289 3.89 -4.27 -4.42
C GLY A 289 4.10 -4.90 -5.79
N SER A 290 5.23 -5.46 -5.88
CA SER A 290 5.78 -6.37 -6.89
C SER A 290 4.79 -7.35 -7.49
N ALA A 291 5.26 -8.05 -8.50
CA ALA A 291 4.58 -9.13 -9.19
C ALA A 291 3.51 -9.80 -8.31
N ALA A 292 2.26 -9.50 -8.60
CA ALA A 292 1.15 -9.98 -7.78
C ALA A 292 0.81 -11.42 -8.17
N LEU A 293 0.70 -12.27 -7.18
CA LEU A 293 0.09 -13.58 -7.34
C LEU A 293 -1.33 -13.51 -6.77
N SER A 294 -2.33 -13.66 -7.62
CA SER A 294 -3.73 -13.51 -7.22
C SER A 294 -4.50 -14.80 -7.40
N LEU A 295 -5.42 -15.06 -6.48
CA LEU A 295 -6.48 -16.07 -6.62
C LEU A 295 -7.76 -15.35 -7.04
N LEU A 296 -8.36 -15.77 -8.13
CA LEU A 296 -9.56 -15.16 -8.70
C LEU A 296 -10.72 -16.15 -8.77
N PHE A 297 -11.91 -15.61 -8.54
CA PHE A 297 -13.20 -16.29 -8.69
C PHE A 297 -14.02 -15.53 -9.72
N HIS A 298 -14.53 -16.24 -10.71
CA HIS A 298 -15.32 -15.71 -11.81
C HIS A 298 -16.80 -16.10 -11.63
N PHE A 299 -17.70 -15.17 -11.90
CA PHE A 299 -19.15 -15.33 -11.68
C PHE A 299 -19.93 -14.99 -12.95
#